data_762ae1ab65ea2b444d0c92b7e0a0c02c
#
_entry.id   762ae1ab65ea2b444d0c92b7e0a0c02c
#
_cell.length_a   1.000
_cell.length_b   1.000
_cell.length_c   1.000
_cell.angle_alpha   90.00
_cell.angle_beta   90.00
_cell.angle_gamma   90.00
#
_symmetry.space_group_name_H-M   'P 1'
#
loop_
_entity.id
_entity.type
_entity.pdbx_description
1 polymer ?
#
loop_
_entity_poly.entity_id
_entity_poly.type
_entity_poly.pdbx_seq_one_letter_code
_entity_poly.pdbx_strand_id
1 'polypeptide(L)'
;SSAASDVYKRQVSKLCKPKNILVSVDNTFMSPYGQKPLNLGADIVMHSTTKYIGGHSDILSGALMVNDKSSAEKITLIQNTAGALPSPFDAWLLLRSVKTLSLRVERHFSNAMIIANWLKNHKKVTRVIYPGLKDHPQHTIAKKQQKNPEGKSVFGGIISFELDSTVNVNKFAKKLNFITLAESLGGVKTLISCPYSMTHASVPKKEKEKLGITKNLLRLSVGIEDVEDLISELDLAINH
;
A
#
# COMPACT_ATOMS: atom_id res chain seq x y z
N SER A 1 -10.16 -6.57 -1.36
CA SER A 1 -8.81 -6.11 -1.06
C SER A 1 -8.44 -4.92 -1.93
N SER A 2 -7.60 -4.04 -1.43
CA SER A 2 -7.16 -2.82 -2.13
C SER A 2 -6.56 -3.08 -3.52
N ALA A 3 -5.93 -4.23 -3.75
CA ALA A 3 -5.36 -4.59 -5.04
C ALA A 3 -6.40 -4.75 -6.16
N ALA A 4 -7.63 -5.18 -5.84
CA ALA A 4 -8.69 -5.34 -6.83
C ALA A 4 -9.26 -3.99 -7.29
N SER A 5 -9.40 -3.03 -6.38
CA SER A 5 -9.92 -1.69 -6.70
C SER A 5 -8.94 -0.85 -7.53
N ASP A 6 -7.63 -1.10 -7.41
CA ASP A 6 -6.61 -0.36 -8.16
C ASP A 6 -6.58 -0.66 -9.67
N VAL A 7 -7.19 -1.75 -10.07
CA VAL A 7 -7.05 -2.31 -11.40
C VAL A 7 -8.04 -1.73 -12.41
N TYR A 8 -9.24 -1.35 -11.98
CA TYR A 8 -10.33 -0.96 -12.87
C TYR A 8 -10.53 0.57 -13.01
N LYS A 9 -9.58 1.39 -12.57
CA LYS A 9 -9.72 2.86 -12.53
C LYS A 9 -10.16 3.46 -13.87
N ARG A 10 -9.50 3.10 -14.96
CA ARG A 10 -9.88 3.59 -16.30
C ARG A 10 -11.27 3.14 -16.73
N GLN A 11 -11.66 1.91 -16.41
CA GLN A 11 -12.98 1.38 -16.74
C GLN A 11 -14.06 2.09 -15.91
N VAL A 12 -13.85 2.27 -14.62
CA VAL A 12 -14.76 3.01 -13.73
C VAL A 12 -14.93 4.44 -14.22
N SER A 13 -13.84 5.14 -14.53
CA SER A 13 -13.89 6.52 -15.06
C SER A 13 -14.70 6.60 -16.36
N LYS A 14 -14.52 5.65 -17.28
CA LYS A 14 -15.32 5.60 -18.53
C LYS A 14 -16.81 5.38 -18.30
N LEU A 15 -17.18 4.63 -17.26
CA LEU A 15 -18.60 4.37 -16.93
C LEU A 15 -19.24 5.56 -16.18
N CYS A 16 -18.47 6.28 -15.37
CA CYS A 16 -18.94 7.37 -14.53
C CYS A 16 -19.05 8.70 -15.31
N LYS A 17 -18.10 8.98 -16.19
CA LYS A 17 -18.01 10.25 -16.91
C LYS A 17 -19.28 10.64 -17.70
N PRO A 18 -19.93 9.73 -18.48
CA PRO A 18 -21.17 10.08 -19.20
C PRO A 18 -22.36 10.38 -18.28
N LYS A 19 -22.27 10.00 -17.01
CA LYS A 19 -23.31 10.19 -16.00
C LYS A 19 -23.02 11.37 -15.06
N ASN A 20 -21.98 12.16 -15.33
CA ASN A 20 -21.49 13.25 -14.46
C ASN A 20 -21.19 12.80 -13.02
N ILE A 21 -20.73 11.55 -12.84
CA ILE A 21 -20.31 11.02 -11.55
C ILE A 21 -18.80 11.22 -11.40
N LEU A 22 -18.40 11.94 -10.36
CA LEU A 22 -16.99 12.16 -10.02
C LEU A 22 -16.33 10.87 -9.53
N VAL A 23 -15.13 10.60 -10.01
CA VAL A 23 -14.31 9.46 -9.60
C VAL A 23 -13.16 9.95 -8.75
N SER A 24 -13.21 9.64 -7.45
CA SER A 24 -12.10 9.86 -6.52
C SER A 24 -11.31 8.58 -6.34
N VAL A 25 -9.98 8.68 -6.40
CA VAL A 25 -9.07 7.54 -6.26
C VAL A 25 -8.12 7.80 -5.09
N ASP A 26 -8.17 6.92 -4.09
CA ASP A 26 -7.09 6.81 -3.10
C ASP A 26 -5.89 6.09 -3.75
N ASN A 27 -4.81 6.83 -3.97
CA ASN A 27 -3.59 6.31 -4.59
C ASN A 27 -2.44 6.14 -3.58
N THR A 28 -2.77 6.07 -2.30
CA THR A 28 -1.79 6.00 -1.21
C THR A 28 -0.77 4.87 -1.41
N PHE A 29 -1.22 3.67 -1.83
CA PHE A 29 -0.37 2.47 -1.93
C PHE A 29 0.66 2.52 -3.07
N MET A 30 0.32 3.19 -4.16
CA MET A 30 1.22 3.30 -5.30
C MET A 30 2.06 4.57 -5.28
N SER A 31 1.67 5.58 -4.51
CA SER A 31 2.21 6.93 -4.57
C SER A 31 2.15 7.55 -5.97
N PRO A 32 2.44 8.83 -6.16
CA PRO A 32 2.52 9.41 -7.51
C PRO A 32 3.68 8.86 -8.34
N TYR A 33 4.63 8.17 -7.71
CA TYR A 33 5.73 7.49 -8.41
C TYR A 33 5.25 6.27 -9.20
N GLY A 34 4.41 5.42 -8.60
CA GLY A 34 3.99 4.14 -9.21
C GLY A 34 2.71 4.22 -10.04
N GLN A 35 1.88 5.26 -9.84
CA GLN A 35 0.64 5.43 -10.60
C GLN A 35 0.17 6.89 -10.59
N LYS A 36 -0.39 7.33 -11.72
CA LYS A 36 -0.98 8.67 -11.91
C LYS A 36 -2.44 8.56 -12.31
N PRO A 37 -3.39 8.41 -11.34
CA PRO A 37 -4.79 8.13 -11.64
C PRO A 37 -5.51 9.24 -12.42
N LEU A 38 -5.11 10.52 -12.31
CA LEU A 38 -5.64 11.59 -13.15
C LEU A 38 -5.44 11.28 -14.65
N ASN A 39 -4.31 10.69 -15.03
CA ASN A 39 -4.04 10.25 -16.41
C ASN A 39 -4.88 9.03 -16.83
N LEU A 40 -5.52 8.36 -15.86
CA LEU A 40 -6.43 7.23 -16.09
C LEU A 40 -7.90 7.66 -16.12
N GLY A 41 -8.18 8.96 -15.94
CA GLY A 41 -9.50 9.54 -16.00
C GLY A 41 -10.18 9.78 -14.65
N ALA A 42 -9.45 9.64 -13.52
CA ALA A 42 -9.94 10.09 -12.23
C ALA A 42 -10.08 11.61 -12.19
N ASP A 43 -11.08 12.11 -11.46
CA ASP A 43 -11.32 13.54 -11.27
C ASP A 43 -10.56 14.06 -10.05
N ILE A 44 -10.48 13.25 -9.00
CA ILE A 44 -9.80 13.57 -7.74
C ILE A 44 -8.85 12.41 -7.39
N VAL A 45 -7.63 12.74 -6.98
CA VAL A 45 -6.69 11.77 -6.42
C VAL A 45 -6.37 12.18 -4.98
N MET A 46 -6.52 11.22 -4.07
CA MET A 46 -6.18 11.36 -2.67
C MET A 46 -4.93 10.56 -2.34
N HIS A 47 -4.11 11.10 -1.48
CA HIS A 47 -3.03 10.40 -0.81
C HIS A 47 -3.09 10.65 0.69
N SER A 48 -2.99 9.60 1.48
CA SER A 48 -2.51 9.73 2.86
C SER A 48 -1.01 10.04 2.80
N THR A 49 -0.65 11.30 3.02
CA THR A 49 0.76 11.70 3.04
C THR A 49 1.51 11.16 4.26
N THR A 50 0.79 10.70 5.27
CA THR A 50 1.27 9.88 6.40
C THR A 50 2.07 8.65 5.94
N LYS A 51 1.78 8.11 4.75
CA LYS A 51 2.34 6.85 4.22
C LYS A 51 3.61 7.14 3.41
N TYR A 52 3.72 6.66 2.18
CA TYR A 52 4.91 6.78 1.34
C TYR A 52 5.43 8.21 1.14
N ILE A 53 4.54 9.22 1.07
CA ILE A 53 4.96 10.60 0.81
C ILE A 53 5.77 11.13 1.99
N GLY A 54 5.28 11.03 3.21
CA GLY A 54 6.03 11.32 4.43
C GLY A 54 7.13 10.29 4.66
N GLY A 55 6.76 9.02 4.72
CA GLY A 55 7.66 7.87 4.70
C GLY A 55 8.47 7.62 5.98
N HIS A 56 8.31 8.42 7.02
CA HIS A 56 9.12 8.33 8.23
C HIS A 56 8.30 8.10 9.51
N SER A 57 6.98 7.88 9.37
CA SER A 57 6.04 7.63 10.48
C SER A 57 5.98 8.77 11.52
N ASP A 58 6.26 9.98 11.10
CA ASP A 58 6.38 11.19 11.91
C ASP A 58 5.37 12.28 11.52
N ILE A 59 4.50 12.03 10.53
CA ILE A 59 3.52 12.97 10.01
C ILE A 59 2.15 12.30 9.92
N LEU A 60 1.10 13.04 10.28
CA LEU A 60 -0.28 12.64 10.05
C LEU A 60 -0.97 13.68 9.16
N SER A 61 -1.10 13.40 7.86
CA SER A 61 -1.66 14.35 6.91
C SER A 61 -2.17 13.67 5.63
N GLY A 62 -2.82 14.46 4.76
CA GLY A 62 -3.32 14.06 3.46
C GLY A 62 -3.10 15.11 2.39
N ALA A 63 -3.26 14.71 1.13
CA ALA A 63 -3.24 15.62 -0.01
C ALA A 63 -4.29 15.22 -1.03
N LEU A 64 -4.94 16.21 -1.64
CA LEU A 64 -5.87 16.04 -2.75
C LEU A 64 -5.30 16.72 -4.00
N MET A 65 -5.40 16.05 -5.13
CA MET A 65 -4.98 16.56 -6.44
C MET A 65 -6.13 16.48 -7.43
N VAL A 66 -6.33 17.56 -8.17
CA VAL A 66 -7.35 17.70 -9.23
C VAL A 66 -6.75 18.42 -10.43
N ASN A 67 -7.33 18.23 -11.61
CA ASN A 67 -6.88 18.91 -12.83
C ASN A 67 -7.70 20.17 -13.14
N ASP A 68 -8.93 20.26 -12.66
CA ASP A 68 -9.81 21.38 -12.99
C ASP A 68 -9.87 22.43 -11.88
N LYS A 69 -9.95 23.70 -12.31
CA LYS A 69 -9.94 24.87 -11.43
C LYS A 69 -11.17 24.94 -10.53
N SER A 70 -12.34 24.57 -11.04
CA SER A 70 -13.59 24.62 -10.26
C SER A 70 -13.57 23.66 -9.09
N SER A 71 -13.09 22.42 -9.30
CA SER A 71 -12.91 21.45 -8.22
C SER A 71 -11.83 21.93 -7.22
N ALA A 72 -10.75 22.51 -7.71
CA ALA A 72 -9.68 23.05 -6.84
C ALA A 72 -10.23 24.15 -5.92
N GLU A 73 -10.99 25.12 -6.46
CA GLU A 73 -11.60 26.21 -5.69
C GLU A 73 -12.58 25.68 -4.62
N LYS A 74 -13.45 24.72 -4.97
CA LYS A 74 -14.38 24.09 -4.02
C LYS A 74 -13.65 23.38 -2.90
N ILE A 75 -12.61 22.58 -3.23
CA ILE A 75 -11.82 21.86 -2.24
C ILE A 75 -11.08 22.84 -1.31
N THR A 76 -10.50 23.89 -1.87
CA THR A 76 -9.81 24.94 -1.08
C THR A 76 -10.79 25.65 -0.14
N LEU A 77 -12.00 25.98 -0.60
CA LEU A 77 -13.02 26.56 0.25
C LEU A 77 -13.39 25.65 1.41
N ILE A 78 -13.62 24.35 1.15
CA ILE A 78 -13.95 23.34 2.18
C ILE A 78 -12.76 23.22 3.16
N GLN A 79 -11.54 23.11 2.64
CA GLN A 79 -10.33 22.99 3.45
C GLN A 79 -10.18 24.19 4.42
N ASN A 80 -10.34 25.40 3.93
CA ASN A 80 -10.24 26.61 4.74
C ASN A 80 -11.36 26.70 5.77
N THR A 81 -12.60 26.39 5.37
CA THR A 81 -13.76 26.47 6.26
C THR A 81 -13.70 25.41 7.37
N ALA A 82 -13.28 24.19 7.03
CA ALA A 82 -13.17 23.09 7.99
C ALA A 82 -11.87 23.14 8.82
N GLY A 83 -10.89 23.95 8.45
CA GLY A 83 -9.59 23.98 9.09
C GLY A 83 -8.77 22.71 8.89
N ALA A 84 -9.04 21.94 7.83
CA ALA A 84 -8.36 20.66 7.54
C ALA A 84 -6.97 20.90 6.91
N LEU A 85 -6.08 21.47 7.70
CA LEU A 85 -4.72 21.84 7.29
C LEU A 85 -3.69 21.11 8.16
N PRO A 86 -2.56 20.66 7.57
CA PRO A 86 -1.44 20.19 8.38
C PRO A 86 -0.84 21.35 9.19
N SER A 87 -0.16 21.02 10.28
CA SER A 87 0.63 22.02 10.99
C SER A 87 1.77 22.55 10.08
N PRO A 88 2.28 23.77 10.31
CA PRO A 88 3.44 24.26 9.56
C PRO A 88 4.65 23.33 9.65
N PHE A 89 4.85 22.69 10.80
CA PHE A 89 5.93 21.72 11.01
C PHE A 89 5.73 20.45 10.16
N ASP A 90 4.52 19.87 10.14
CA ASP A 90 4.21 18.73 9.30
C ASP A 90 4.35 19.07 7.81
N ALA A 91 3.91 20.26 7.40
CA ALA A 91 4.06 20.73 6.03
C ALA A 91 5.54 20.85 5.62
N TRP A 92 6.39 21.35 6.52
CA TRP A 92 7.84 21.43 6.30
C TRP A 92 8.47 20.04 6.20
N LEU A 93 8.13 19.11 7.10
CA LEU A 93 8.58 17.72 7.04
C LEU A 93 8.15 17.04 5.73
N LEU A 94 6.90 17.25 5.27
CA LEU A 94 6.43 16.73 3.99
C LEU A 94 7.24 17.26 2.80
N LEU A 95 7.48 18.56 2.75
CA LEU A 95 8.29 19.20 1.71
C LEU A 95 9.73 18.66 1.66
N ARG A 96 10.28 18.34 2.83
CA ARG A 96 11.59 17.68 2.96
C ARG A 96 11.52 16.23 2.48
N SER A 97 10.53 15.48 2.94
CA SER A 97 10.40 14.03 2.69
C SER A 97 10.10 13.71 1.21
N VAL A 98 9.30 14.54 0.54
CA VAL A 98 8.95 14.31 -0.87
C VAL A 98 10.15 14.34 -1.80
N LYS A 99 11.23 15.02 -1.43
CA LYS A 99 12.48 15.09 -2.21
C LYS A 99 13.17 13.73 -2.39
N THR A 100 12.95 12.80 -1.46
CA THR A 100 13.49 11.43 -1.51
C THR A 100 12.44 10.38 -1.89
N LEU A 101 11.22 10.80 -2.24
CA LEU A 101 10.11 9.88 -2.50
C LEU A 101 10.45 8.84 -3.57
N SER A 102 11.01 9.24 -4.69
CA SER A 102 11.35 8.32 -5.79
C SER A 102 12.34 7.24 -5.35
N LEU A 103 13.43 7.63 -4.68
CA LEU A 103 14.45 6.72 -4.18
C LEU A 103 13.87 5.70 -3.18
N ARG A 104 13.05 6.18 -2.24
CA ARG A 104 12.43 5.33 -1.24
C ARG A 104 11.43 4.35 -1.86
N VAL A 105 10.53 4.85 -2.70
CA VAL A 105 9.48 4.02 -3.30
C VAL A 105 10.06 2.99 -4.26
N GLU A 106 11.09 3.34 -5.01
CA GLU A 106 11.80 2.37 -5.85
C GLU A 106 12.40 1.23 -5.02
N ARG A 107 13.04 1.55 -3.90
CA ARG A 107 13.59 0.54 -2.98
C ARG A 107 12.49 -0.31 -2.35
N HIS A 108 11.40 0.29 -1.86
CA HIS A 108 10.24 -0.44 -1.34
C HIS A 108 9.72 -1.46 -2.37
N PHE A 109 9.53 -1.05 -3.62
CA PHE A 109 8.93 -1.89 -4.66
C PHE A 109 9.89 -3.00 -5.11
N SER A 110 11.19 -2.71 -5.22
CA SER A 110 12.19 -3.72 -5.53
C SER A 110 12.32 -4.77 -4.43
N ASN A 111 12.41 -4.36 -3.18
CA ASN A 111 12.43 -5.26 -2.03
C ASN A 111 11.18 -6.13 -1.98
N ALA A 112 9.99 -5.52 -2.19
CA ALA A 112 8.72 -6.25 -2.18
C ALA A 112 8.66 -7.32 -3.27
N MET A 113 9.17 -7.05 -4.47
CA MET A 113 9.22 -8.04 -5.54
C MET A 113 10.10 -9.24 -5.17
N ILE A 114 11.28 -8.99 -4.59
CA ILE A 114 12.22 -10.04 -4.18
C ILE A 114 11.57 -10.88 -3.07
N ILE A 115 11.05 -10.25 -2.03
CA ILE A 115 10.40 -10.93 -0.90
C ILE A 115 9.16 -11.72 -1.34
N ALA A 116 8.32 -11.16 -2.23
CA ALA A 116 7.14 -11.86 -2.73
C ALA A 116 7.49 -13.15 -3.49
N ASN A 117 8.56 -13.13 -4.29
CA ASN A 117 9.06 -14.32 -4.99
C ASN A 117 9.65 -15.34 -4.00
N TRP A 118 10.39 -14.90 -2.99
CA TRP A 118 10.90 -15.77 -1.95
C TRP A 118 9.78 -16.42 -1.14
N LEU A 119 8.80 -15.65 -0.67
CA LEU A 119 7.63 -16.15 0.05
C LEU A 119 6.85 -17.18 -0.78
N LYS A 120 6.70 -16.95 -2.08
CA LYS A 120 5.98 -17.87 -2.98
C LYS A 120 6.63 -19.25 -3.04
N ASN A 121 7.93 -19.34 -2.89
CA ASN A 121 8.69 -20.59 -2.92
C ASN A 121 8.94 -21.19 -1.52
N HIS A 122 8.50 -20.53 -0.46
CA HIS A 122 8.73 -20.98 0.90
C HIS A 122 7.71 -22.07 1.31
N LYS A 123 8.21 -23.22 1.82
CA LYS A 123 7.40 -24.42 2.12
C LYS A 123 6.26 -24.22 3.11
N LYS A 124 6.42 -23.27 4.06
CA LYS A 124 5.43 -22.94 5.10
C LYS A 124 4.53 -21.75 4.74
N VAL A 125 4.55 -21.30 3.48
CA VAL A 125 3.66 -20.25 2.95
C VAL A 125 2.70 -20.87 1.95
N THR A 126 1.41 -20.82 2.25
CA THR A 126 0.38 -21.45 1.43
C THR A 126 -0.14 -20.55 0.32
N ARG A 127 -0.05 -19.23 0.51
CA ARG A 127 -0.53 -18.26 -0.47
C ARG A 127 0.22 -16.94 -0.35
N VAL A 128 0.53 -16.33 -1.50
CA VAL A 128 1.05 -14.96 -1.59
C VAL A 128 0.13 -14.14 -2.50
N ILE A 129 -0.29 -12.98 -2.05
CA ILE A 129 -1.14 -12.05 -2.78
C ILE A 129 -0.31 -10.79 -3.03
N TYR A 130 0.22 -10.68 -4.25
CA TYR A 130 1.03 -9.54 -4.68
C TYR A 130 0.86 -9.34 -6.20
N PRO A 131 0.46 -8.13 -6.66
CA PRO A 131 0.16 -7.89 -8.08
C PRO A 131 1.36 -8.09 -9.02
N GLY A 132 2.58 -8.09 -8.48
CA GLY A 132 3.81 -8.34 -9.23
C GLY A 132 4.02 -9.80 -9.64
N LEU A 133 3.37 -10.74 -8.96
CA LEU A 133 3.46 -12.16 -9.31
C LEU A 133 2.59 -12.47 -10.55
N LYS A 134 3.13 -13.25 -11.49
CA LYS A 134 2.48 -13.56 -12.77
C LYS A 134 1.15 -14.32 -12.62
N ASP A 135 1.00 -15.09 -11.57
CA ASP A 135 -0.21 -15.85 -11.23
C ASP A 135 -1.26 -15.03 -10.46
N HIS A 136 -0.97 -13.78 -10.11
CA HIS A 136 -1.97 -12.89 -9.53
C HIS A 136 -3.06 -12.58 -10.58
N PRO A 137 -4.37 -12.76 -10.25
CA PRO A 137 -5.47 -12.63 -11.22
C PRO A 137 -5.48 -11.31 -12.00
N GLN A 138 -4.93 -10.25 -11.41
CA GLN A 138 -4.94 -8.91 -11.98
C GLN A 138 -3.55 -8.43 -12.40
N HIS A 139 -2.56 -9.33 -12.48
CA HIS A 139 -1.18 -8.97 -12.85
C HIS A 139 -1.12 -8.16 -14.16
N THR A 140 -1.82 -8.63 -15.20
CA THR A 140 -1.80 -7.99 -16.53
C THR A 140 -2.28 -6.54 -16.48
N ILE A 141 -3.34 -6.26 -15.69
CA ILE A 141 -3.88 -4.91 -15.57
C ILE A 141 -2.99 -4.04 -14.72
N ALA A 142 -2.48 -4.56 -13.60
CA ALA A 142 -1.50 -3.87 -12.76
C ALA A 142 -0.26 -3.48 -13.59
N LYS A 143 0.31 -4.43 -14.33
CA LYS A 143 1.43 -4.22 -15.25
C LYS A 143 1.17 -3.11 -16.26
N LYS A 144 -0.07 -2.94 -16.72
CA LYS A 144 -0.45 -1.89 -17.70
C LYS A 144 -0.61 -0.51 -17.06
N GLN A 145 -1.16 -0.44 -15.85
CA GLN A 145 -1.56 0.83 -15.22
C GLN A 145 -0.56 1.36 -14.19
N GLN A 146 0.24 0.49 -13.60
CA GLN A 146 1.23 0.84 -12.57
C GLN A 146 2.60 0.96 -13.24
N LYS A 147 3.03 2.20 -13.41
CA LYS A 147 4.27 2.55 -14.12
C LYS A 147 5.05 3.59 -13.33
N ASN A 148 6.36 3.37 -13.22
CA ASN A 148 7.27 4.39 -12.74
C ASN A 148 7.50 5.49 -13.81
N PRO A 149 8.22 6.58 -13.50
CA PRO A 149 8.48 7.66 -14.45
C PRO A 149 9.18 7.21 -15.73
N GLU A 150 9.98 6.14 -15.70
CA GLU A 150 10.65 5.56 -16.86
C GLU A 150 9.75 4.61 -17.69
N GLY A 151 8.49 4.46 -17.32
CA GLY A 151 7.54 3.57 -18.01
C GLY A 151 7.69 2.09 -17.66
N LYS A 152 8.57 1.73 -16.73
CA LYS A 152 8.71 0.35 -16.23
C LYS A 152 7.54 0.00 -15.31
N SER A 153 7.08 -1.24 -15.37
CA SER A 153 6.00 -1.73 -14.50
C SER A 153 6.50 -1.89 -13.06
N VAL A 154 5.70 -1.41 -12.11
CA VAL A 154 5.93 -1.51 -10.66
C VAL A 154 4.65 -2.00 -9.97
N PHE A 155 4.75 -2.58 -8.76
CA PHE A 155 3.61 -3.32 -8.17
C PHE A 155 3.35 -3.00 -6.69
N GLY A 156 3.97 -1.95 -6.18
CA GLY A 156 3.79 -1.52 -4.79
C GLY A 156 4.70 -2.24 -3.79
N GLY A 157 4.68 -1.75 -2.54
CA GLY A 157 5.49 -2.26 -1.44
C GLY A 157 4.68 -3.06 -0.41
N ILE A 158 3.44 -3.48 -0.73
CA ILE A 158 2.57 -4.22 0.19
C ILE A 158 2.37 -5.63 -0.31
N ILE A 159 2.71 -6.60 0.52
CA ILE A 159 2.51 -8.04 0.28
C ILE A 159 1.53 -8.56 1.31
N SER A 160 0.54 -9.35 0.89
CA SER A 160 -0.21 -10.20 1.82
C SER A 160 0.17 -11.65 1.56
N PHE A 161 0.39 -12.41 2.63
CA PHE A 161 0.71 -13.83 2.53
C PHE A 161 0.08 -14.62 3.66
N GLU A 162 -0.11 -15.89 3.44
CA GLU A 162 -0.74 -16.80 4.40
C GLU A 162 0.24 -17.89 4.81
N LEU A 163 0.47 -18.01 6.10
CA LEU A 163 1.30 -19.06 6.65
C LEU A 163 0.52 -20.38 6.74
N ASP A 164 1.23 -21.49 6.62
CA ASP A 164 0.69 -22.80 6.87
C ASP A 164 0.10 -22.92 8.29
N SER A 165 -0.91 -23.75 8.47
CA SER A 165 -1.60 -23.94 9.75
C SER A 165 -0.69 -24.50 10.86
N THR A 166 0.44 -25.10 10.51
CA THR A 166 1.46 -25.55 11.46
C THR A 166 2.27 -24.41 12.10
N VAL A 167 2.26 -23.23 11.48
CA VAL A 167 2.97 -22.06 12.00
C VAL A 167 2.06 -21.27 12.95
N ASN A 168 2.50 -21.10 14.18
CA ASN A 168 1.80 -20.25 15.15
C ASN A 168 2.14 -18.79 14.93
N VAL A 169 1.18 -18.00 14.42
CA VAL A 169 1.36 -16.57 14.09
C VAL A 169 1.81 -15.74 15.30
N ASN A 170 1.37 -16.07 16.52
CA ASN A 170 1.81 -15.33 17.71
C ASN A 170 3.26 -15.64 18.07
N LYS A 171 3.71 -16.87 17.88
CA LYS A 171 5.13 -17.23 18.06
C LYS A 171 5.99 -16.58 16.97
N PHE A 172 5.54 -16.64 15.72
CA PHE A 172 6.18 -15.96 14.59
C PHE A 172 6.38 -14.47 14.91
N ALA A 173 5.33 -13.76 15.31
CA ALA A 173 5.40 -12.32 15.60
C ALA A 173 6.38 -11.98 16.75
N LYS A 174 6.50 -12.85 17.76
CA LYS A 174 7.44 -12.68 18.88
C LYS A 174 8.91 -12.93 18.51
N LYS A 175 9.18 -13.55 17.36
CA LYS A 175 10.54 -13.83 16.86
C LYS A 175 11.11 -12.71 16.00
N LEU A 176 10.25 -11.77 15.60
CA LEU A 176 10.67 -10.61 14.82
C LEU A 176 11.45 -9.64 15.73
N ASN A 177 12.58 -9.16 15.26
CA ASN A 177 13.46 -8.25 16.00
C ASN A 177 13.38 -6.82 15.47
N PHE A 178 13.58 -6.63 14.15
CA PHE A 178 13.53 -5.32 13.52
C PHE A 178 12.32 -5.10 12.62
N ILE A 179 11.69 -6.16 12.10
CA ILE A 179 10.37 -6.07 11.48
C ILE A 179 9.34 -5.84 12.60
N THR A 180 8.70 -4.70 12.58
CA THR A 180 7.80 -4.30 13.67
C THR A 180 6.37 -4.79 13.43
N LEU A 181 5.80 -5.48 14.44
CA LEU A 181 4.37 -5.82 14.44
C LEU A 181 3.58 -4.54 14.73
N ALA A 182 3.05 -3.90 13.69
CA ALA A 182 2.29 -2.67 13.81
C ALA A 182 1.32 -2.49 12.64
N GLU A 183 0.30 -1.69 12.88
CA GLU A 183 -0.54 -1.15 11.81
C GLU A 183 0.22 -0.01 11.10
N SER A 184 -0.28 0.46 9.99
CA SER A 184 0.30 1.43 9.09
C SER A 184 1.06 0.77 7.93
N LEU A 185 1.67 1.59 7.08
CA LEU A 185 2.39 1.13 5.89
C LEU A 185 3.18 2.29 5.26
N GLY A 186 4.09 1.95 4.35
CA GLY A 186 4.76 2.92 3.49
C GLY A 186 5.86 3.74 4.18
N GLY A 187 6.19 3.42 5.42
CA GLY A 187 7.36 3.95 6.11
C GLY A 187 8.64 3.24 5.69
N VAL A 188 9.80 3.89 5.93
CA VAL A 188 11.13 3.33 5.64
C VAL A 188 11.40 2.03 6.38
N LYS A 189 10.75 1.80 7.53
CA LYS A 189 10.81 0.55 8.28
C LYS A 189 9.80 -0.46 7.77
N THR A 190 10.19 -1.73 7.74
CA THR A 190 9.29 -2.83 7.43
C THR A 190 8.33 -3.07 8.60
N LEU A 191 7.04 -3.09 8.27
CA LEU A 191 5.97 -3.36 9.24
C LEU A 191 5.20 -4.62 8.81
N ILE A 192 4.80 -5.41 9.80
CA ILE A 192 3.92 -6.55 9.58
C ILE A 192 2.66 -6.41 10.45
N SER A 193 1.53 -6.84 9.94
CA SER A 193 0.28 -6.86 10.69
C SER A 193 -0.51 -8.13 10.42
N CYS A 194 -1.32 -8.55 11.41
CA CYS A 194 -2.29 -9.62 11.26
C CYS A 194 -3.68 -9.00 11.06
N PRO A 195 -4.22 -8.93 9.83
CA PRO A 195 -5.51 -8.29 9.57
C PRO A 195 -6.65 -8.86 10.41
N TYR A 196 -6.62 -10.16 10.70
CA TYR A 196 -7.67 -10.84 11.46
C TYR A 196 -7.87 -10.29 12.87
N SER A 197 -6.78 -9.99 13.59
CA SER A 197 -6.79 -9.55 14.99
C SER A 197 -6.51 -8.06 15.19
N MET A 198 -6.07 -7.37 14.13
CA MET A 198 -5.69 -5.95 14.18
C MET A 198 -6.66 -5.12 13.32
N THR A 199 -6.32 -4.81 12.07
CA THR A 199 -7.07 -3.88 11.20
C THR A 199 -8.54 -4.27 10.97
N HIS A 200 -8.91 -5.54 11.09
CA HIS A 200 -10.27 -6.04 10.92
C HIS A 200 -10.82 -6.70 12.21
N ALA A 201 -10.29 -6.34 13.38
CA ALA A 201 -10.71 -6.94 14.66
C ALA A 201 -12.22 -6.83 14.88
N SER A 202 -12.83 -5.68 14.57
CA SER A 202 -14.26 -5.40 14.71
C SER A 202 -15.16 -6.08 13.67
N VAL A 203 -14.61 -6.63 12.58
CA VAL A 203 -15.39 -7.29 11.52
C VAL A 203 -15.86 -8.66 12.01
N PRO A 204 -17.15 -9.04 11.84
CA PRO A 204 -17.66 -10.35 12.25
C PRO A 204 -16.91 -11.51 11.57
N LYS A 205 -16.73 -12.63 12.29
CA LYS A 205 -15.96 -13.79 11.80
C LYS A 205 -16.44 -14.30 10.43
N LYS A 206 -17.76 -14.41 10.23
CA LYS A 206 -18.35 -14.86 8.96
C LYS A 206 -18.00 -13.95 7.78
N GLU A 207 -17.88 -12.65 8.02
CA GLU A 207 -17.49 -11.69 6.98
C GLU A 207 -15.99 -11.74 6.70
N LYS A 208 -15.15 -11.90 7.73
CA LYS A 208 -13.71 -12.15 7.56
C LYS A 208 -13.46 -13.37 6.66
N GLU A 209 -14.17 -14.46 6.92
CA GLU A 209 -14.08 -15.71 6.13
C GLU A 209 -14.47 -15.48 4.66
N LYS A 210 -15.58 -14.76 4.40
CA LYS A 210 -16.00 -14.38 3.03
C LYS A 210 -14.96 -13.53 2.30
N LEU A 211 -14.26 -12.66 3.04
CA LEU A 211 -13.19 -11.80 2.51
C LEU A 211 -11.85 -12.54 2.39
N GLY A 212 -11.77 -13.81 2.81
CA GLY A 212 -10.51 -14.58 2.81
C GLY A 212 -9.51 -14.08 3.85
N ILE A 213 -9.98 -13.42 4.92
CA ILE A 213 -9.15 -12.95 6.03
C ILE A 213 -9.09 -14.06 7.07
N THR A 214 -8.06 -14.89 6.96
CA THR A 214 -7.81 -15.99 7.90
C THR A 214 -6.95 -15.53 9.08
N LYS A 215 -6.87 -16.37 10.11
CA LYS A 215 -5.99 -16.12 11.27
C LYS A 215 -4.50 -16.14 10.90
N ASN A 216 -4.15 -16.82 9.81
CA ASN A 216 -2.79 -16.99 9.34
C ASN A 216 -2.41 -16.00 8.23
N LEU A 217 -3.35 -15.13 7.82
CA LEU A 217 -3.08 -14.07 6.86
C LEU A 217 -2.29 -12.94 7.52
N LEU A 218 -1.17 -12.59 6.92
CA LEU A 218 -0.30 -11.50 7.31
C LEU A 218 -0.21 -10.46 6.20
N ARG A 219 -0.03 -9.21 6.56
CA ARG A 219 0.25 -8.10 5.63
C ARG A 219 1.59 -7.49 5.97
N LEU A 220 2.52 -7.55 5.04
CA LEU A 220 3.85 -6.96 5.11
C LEU A 220 3.87 -5.64 4.34
N SER A 221 4.20 -4.55 5.00
CA SER A 221 4.59 -3.29 4.38
C SER A 221 6.10 -3.26 4.32
N VAL A 222 6.65 -3.56 3.16
CA VAL A 222 8.09 -3.70 2.96
C VAL A 222 8.76 -2.34 3.02
N GLY A 223 9.80 -2.21 3.83
CA GLY A 223 10.62 -1.02 3.99
C GLY A 223 11.79 -0.95 3.00
N ILE A 224 12.78 -0.13 3.34
CA ILE A 224 13.97 0.10 2.50
C ILE A 224 15.24 -0.53 3.07
N GLU A 225 15.13 -1.33 4.11
CA GLU A 225 16.23 -2.08 4.73
C GLU A 225 16.90 -3.00 3.70
N ASP A 226 18.00 -3.60 4.08
CA ASP A 226 18.62 -4.63 3.24
C ASP A 226 17.66 -5.82 3.08
N VAL A 227 17.49 -6.26 1.83
CA VAL A 227 16.49 -7.28 1.50
C VAL A 227 16.84 -8.65 2.03
N GLU A 228 18.14 -8.97 2.12
CA GLU A 228 18.63 -10.25 2.64
C GLU A 228 18.42 -10.34 4.15
N ASP A 229 18.59 -9.22 4.87
CA ASP A 229 18.29 -9.14 6.31
C ASP A 229 16.77 -9.35 6.55
N LEU A 230 15.92 -8.74 5.74
CA LEU A 230 14.47 -8.94 5.83
C LEU A 230 14.06 -10.39 5.57
N ILE A 231 14.65 -11.02 4.55
CA ILE A 231 14.40 -12.43 4.22
C ILE A 231 14.90 -13.34 5.34
N SER A 232 16.10 -13.10 5.86
CA SER A 232 16.68 -13.89 6.92
C SER A 232 15.84 -13.86 8.19
N GLU A 233 15.34 -12.68 8.58
CA GLU A 233 14.48 -12.57 9.75
C GLU A 233 13.12 -13.25 9.54
N LEU A 234 12.50 -13.08 8.37
CA LEU A 234 11.25 -13.77 8.04
C LEU A 234 11.42 -15.30 8.05
N ASP A 235 12.52 -15.81 7.48
CA ASP A 235 12.81 -17.24 7.44
C ASP A 235 12.99 -17.83 8.85
N LEU A 236 13.78 -17.17 9.68
CA LEU A 236 13.96 -17.55 11.08
C LEU A 236 12.63 -17.55 11.84
N ALA A 237 11.81 -16.53 11.68
CA ALA A 237 10.54 -16.42 12.37
C ALA A 237 9.50 -17.46 11.90
N ILE A 238 9.51 -17.84 10.62
CA ILE A 238 8.60 -18.84 10.05
C ILE A 238 9.00 -20.25 10.48
N ASN A 239 10.30 -20.54 10.62
CA ASN A 239 10.82 -21.89 10.85
C ASN A 239 10.85 -22.29 12.33
N HIS A 240 10.78 -21.35 13.24
CA HIS A 240 10.82 -21.56 14.71
C HIS A 240 9.49 -21.18 15.39
#